data_36e36f8c6db0ac7dd4b5a9b927031c15
#
_entry.id   36e36f8c6db0ac7dd4b5a9b927031c15
#
_cell.length_a   1.000
_cell.length_b   1.000
_cell.length_c   1.000
_cell.angle_alpha   90.00
_cell.angle_beta   90.00
_cell.angle_gamma   90.00
#
_symmetry.space_group_name_H-M   'P 1'
#
loop_
_entity.id
_entity.type
_entity.pdbx_description
1 polymer ?
#
loop_
_entity_poly.entity_id
_entity_poly.type
_entity_poly.pdbx_seq_one_letter_code
_entity_poly.pdbx_strand_id
1 'polypeptide(L)'
;KSENEELKSLIDGYTITSNKILAKVIVDHESPFLRSIIINKGSKEKIKIGTNIYDRSYLVGRVIEVNYTNSRVLLLTDLNSNIPVSITPGNVQAIVVGNGEKKGEIRYIKNDLINKINDEGIAYTSGTGSIFKSGIPVGTIDLKNENEKILINFYSDFTQLKYVFAEIDELIPTSIDTESNDQNNVSSNTEKIKLDLISDELQILEDSNAKFLEENKELSTLTNELNRQIEILKAENDFQKNVIQKHDLDQEELEFLRLNLIYSSKCQSKKLFSTGFKVGTPEYKECIMRKGKISD
;
A
#
# COMPACT_ATOMS: atom_id res chain seq x y z
N LYS A 1 9.66 3.94 -36.03
CA LYS A 1 8.90 2.90 -36.75
C LYS A 1 8.39 1.83 -35.78
N SER A 2 9.23 1.33 -34.85
CA SER A 2 8.85 0.27 -33.92
C SER A 2 7.79 0.72 -32.89
N GLU A 3 7.86 1.94 -32.38
CA GLU A 3 6.89 2.49 -31.41
C GLU A 3 5.48 2.65 -32.04
N ASN A 4 5.40 3.05 -33.32
CA ASN A 4 4.14 3.15 -34.06
C ASN A 4 3.54 1.76 -34.38
N GLU A 5 4.37 0.75 -34.58
CA GLU A 5 3.91 -0.62 -34.80
C GLU A 5 3.43 -1.26 -33.49
N GLU A 6 4.12 -0.98 -32.39
CA GLU A 6 3.71 -1.40 -31.04
C GLU A 6 2.35 -0.76 -30.64
N LEU A 7 2.19 0.55 -30.87
CA LEU A 7 0.93 1.26 -30.63
C LEU A 7 -0.21 0.73 -31.49
N LYS A 8 0.03 0.42 -32.78
CA LYS A 8 -0.98 -0.17 -33.66
C LYS A 8 -1.39 -1.57 -33.18
N SER A 9 -0.44 -2.42 -32.78
CA SER A 9 -0.77 -3.76 -32.27
C SER A 9 -1.56 -3.73 -30.97
N LEU A 10 -1.32 -2.72 -30.13
CA LEU A 10 -2.11 -2.47 -28.92
C LEU A 10 -3.54 -2.00 -29.24
N ILE A 11 -3.72 -1.19 -30.27
CA ILE A 11 -5.03 -0.68 -30.72
C ILE A 11 -5.82 -1.75 -31.46
N ASP A 12 -5.19 -2.51 -32.37
CA ASP A 12 -5.84 -3.54 -33.17
C ASP A 12 -6.29 -4.76 -32.36
N GLY A 13 -5.64 -5.03 -31.21
CA GLY A 13 -6.04 -6.09 -30.27
C GLY A 13 -7.17 -5.71 -29.32
N TYR A 14 -7.66 -4.47 -29.36
CA TYR A 14 -8.67 -3.96 -28.46
C TYR A 14 -9.92 -3.49 -29.23
N THR A 15 -11.04 -4.13 -28.94
CA THR A 15 -12.34 -3.46 -29.12
C THR A 15 -12.36 -2.35 -28.07
N ILE A 16 -12.05 -1.12 -28.47
CA ILE A 16 -12.06 0.06 -27.61
C ILE A 16 -13.50 0.22 -27.13
N THR A 17 -13.78 -0.27 -25.94
CA THR A 17 -14.94 0.21 -25.21
C THR A 17 -14.72 1.70 -24.99
N SER A 18 -15.68 2.52 -25.32
CA SER A 18 -15.61 3.98 -25.49
C SER A 18 -15.04 4.81 -24.33
N ASN A 19 -14.72 4.17 -23.20
CA ASN A 19 -14.38 4.82 -21.93
C ASN A 19 -12.94 4.59 -21.45
N LYS A 20 -12.04 4.07 -22.31
CA LYS A 20 -10.63 3.84 -21.93
C LYS A 20 -9.68 4.71 -22.75
N ILE A 21 -8.78 5.42 -22.08
CA ILE A 21 -7.71 6.18 -22.72
C ILE A 21 -6.37 5.49 -22.55
N LEU A 22 -5.56 5.51 -23.61
CA LEU A 22 -4.20 5.01 -23.58
C LEU A 22 -3.29 6.04 -22.89
N ALA A 23 -2.51 5.60 -21.93
CA ALA A 23 -1.51 6.38 -21.22
C ALA A 23 -0.14 5.72 -21.30
N LYS A 24 0.90 6.53 -21.46
CA LYS A 24 2.30 6.08 -21.44
C LYS A 24 2.81 6.13 -20.00
N VAL A 25 3.51 5.10 -19.56
CA VAL A 25 4.23 5.10 -18.30
C VAL A 25 5.48 5.96 -18.46
N ILE A 26 5.62 7.01 -17.63
CA ILE A 26 6.76 7.93 -17.67
C ILE A 26 7.83 7.48 -16.69
N VAL A 27 7.42 7.05 -15.49
CA VAL A 27 8.31 6.64 -14.41
C VAL A 27 7.75 5.38 -13.79
N ASP A 28 8.61 4.39 -13.64
CA ASP A 28 8.37 3.20 -12.85
C ASP A 28 9.19 3.32 -11.56
N HIS A 29 8.51 3.44 -10.43
CA HIS A 29 9.13 3.56 -9.11
C HIS A 29 9.11 2.20 -8.42
N GLU A 30 10.17 1.44 -8.58
CA GLU A 30 10.44 0.26 -7.76
C GLU A 30 11.11 0.69 -6.44
N SER A 31 10.29 1.15 -5.50
CA SER A 31 10.71 1.35 -4.12
C SER A 31 10.29 0.14 -3.28
N PRO A 32 11.09 -0.30 -2.29
CA PRO A 32 10.69 -1.35 -1.36
C PRO A 32 9.40 -1.03 -0.58
N PHE A 33 9.09 0.28 -0.45
CA PHE A 33 7.97 0.78 0.36
C PHE A 33 6.78 1.29 -0.45
N LEU A 34 6.97 1.57 -1.74
CA LEU A 34 5.91 2.10 -2.61
C LEU A 34 6.12 1.63 -4.04
N ARG A 35 5.29 0.72 -4.50
CA ARG A 35 5.25 0.29 -5.90
C ARG A 35 4.21 1.09 -6.66
N SER A 36 4.69 2.07 -7.40
CA SER A 36 3.84 2.99 -8.15
C SER A 36 4.45 3.36 -9.48
N ILE A 37 3.60 3.64 -10.46
CA ILE A 37 4.00 4.20 -11.76
C ILE A 37 3.42 5.60 -11.92
N ILE A 38 4.06 6.42 -12.74
CA ILE A 38 3.53 7.72 -13.18
C ILE A 38 3.15 7.60 -14.65
N ILE A 39 1.92 7.97 -14.96
CA ILE A 39 1.38 7.99 -16.33
C ILE A 39 1.27 9.42 -16.86
N ASN A 40 1.40 9.61 -18.19
CA ASN A 40 1.33 10.90 -18.87
C ASN A 40 -0.10 11.40 -19.11
N LYS A 41 -1.02 11.07 -18.24
CA LYS A 41 -2.42 11.50 -18.28
C LYS A 41 -2.83 12.00 -16.91
N GLY A 42 -3.57 13.09 -16.87
CA GLY A 42 -3.97 13.76 -15.64
C GLY A 42 -5.42 14.27 -15.68
N SER A 43 -5.71 15.26 -14.86
CA SER A 43 -7.06 15.85 -14.78
C SER A 43 -7.50 16.49 -16.11
N LYS A 44 -6.55 16.94 -16.95
CA LYS A 44 -6.83 17.42 -18.31
C LYS A 44 -7.57 16.38 -19.16
N GLU A 45 -7.26 15.10 -19.00
CA GLU A 45 -7.91 13.98 -19.67
C GLU A 45 -9.01 13.34 -18.82
N LYS A 46 -9.55 14.07 -17.85
CA LYS A 46 -10.63 13.62 -16.94
C LYS A 46 -10.25 12.43 -16.02
N ILE A 47 -8.96 12.19 -15.80
CA ILE A 47 -8.52 11.23 -14.80
C ILE A 47 -8.82 11.77 -13.41
N LYS A 48 -9.33 10.90 -12.53
CA LYS A 48 -9.66 11.19 -11.13
C LYS A 48 -8.93 10.23 -10.20
N ILE A 49 -8.83 10.59 -8.92
CA ILE A 49 -8.40 9.65 -7.88
C ILE A 49 -9.38 8.48 -7.87
N GLY A 50 -8.87 7.25 -7.78
CA GLY A 50 -9.66 6.03 -7.87
C GLY A 50 -9.83 5.48 -9.28
N THR A 51 -9.45 6.21 -10.34
CA THR A 51 -9.48 5.70 -11.74
C THR A 51 -8.72 4.38 -11.83
N ASN A 52 -9.38 3.35 -12.37
CA ASN A 52 -8.79 2.04 -12.58
C ASN A 52 -7.85 2.04 -13.77
N ILE A 53 -6.71 1.38 -13.61
CA ILE A 53 -5.66 1.26 -14.63
C ILE A 53 -5.50 -0.20 -15.02
N TYR A 54 -5.41 -0.43 -16.32
CA TYR A 54 -5.36 -1.76 -16.91
C TYR A 54 -4.13 -1.93 -17.83
N ASP A 55 -3.56 -3.11 -17.81
CA ASP A 55 -2.76 -3.64 -18.91
C ASP A 55 -3.66 -4.58 -19.71
N ARG A 56 -4.03 -4.16 -20.92
CA ARG A 56 -5.03 -4.88 -21.72
C ARG A 56 -6.33 -5.07 -20.95
N SER A 57 -6.71 -6.30 -20.61
CA SER A 57 -7.94 -6.64 -19.88
C SER A 57 -7.72 -6.83 -18.38
N TYR A 58 -6.47 -6.79 -17.92
CA TYR A 58 -6.12 -7.10 -16.54
C TYR A 58 -5.87 -5.85 -15.72
N LEU A 59 -6.30 -5.88 -14.48
CA LEU A 59 -6.11 -4.78 -13.55
C LEU A 59 -4.64 -4.64 -13.19
N VAL A 60 -4.09 -3.43 -13.30
CA VAL A 60 -2.72 -3.07 -12.91
C VAL A 60 -2.71 -2.34 -11.58
N GLY A 61 -3.69 -1.48 -11.34
CA GLY A 61 -3.74 -0.66 -10.15
C GLY A 61 -4.81 0.42 -10.23
N ARG A 62 -4.68 1.42 -9.36
CA ARG A 62 -5.58 2.58 -9.32
C ARG A 62 -4.83 3.88 -9.13
N VAL A 63 -5.39 4.95 -9.61
CA VAL A 63 -4.86 6.30 -9.43
C VAL A 63 -5.02 6.75 -7.98
N ILE A 64 -3.92 7.18 -7.34
CA ILE A 64 -3.89 7.69 -5.97
C ILE A 64 -3.58 9.19 -5.90
N GLU A 65 -2.97 9.75 -6.95
CA GLU A 65 -2.63 11.17 -7.04
C GLU A 65 -2.84 11.64 -8.48
N VAL A 66 -3.43 12.82 -8.66
CA VAL A 66 -3.72 13.40 -9.97
C VAL A 66 -3.19 14.82 -10.03
N ASN A 67 -2.32 15.06 -11.02
CA ASN A 67 -1.90 16.39 -11.44
C ASN A 67 -2.57 16.76 -12.77
N TYR A 68 -2.31 17.96 -13.29
CA TYR A 68 -2.94 18.42 -14.53
C TYR A 68 -2.61 17.54 -15.74
N THR A 69 -1.35 17.11 -15.90
CA THR A 69 -0.84 16.37 -17.07
C THR A 69 -0.38 14.94 -16.77
N ASN A 70 -0.30 14.57 -15.51
CA ASN A 70 0.19 13.24 -15.09
C ASN A 70 -0.54 12.77 -13.85
N SER A 71 -0.49 11.47 -13.58
CA SER A 71 -1.10 10.86 -12.41
C SER A 71 -0.20 9.75 -11.87
N ARG A 72 -0.24 9.54 -10.55
CA ARG A 72 0.42 8.44 -9.87
C ARG A 72 -0.56 7.28 -9.69
N VAL A 73 -0.14 6.11 -10.05
CA VAL A 73 -0.89 4.86 -9.97
C VAL A 73 -0.26 3.95 -8.93
N LEU A 74 -1.00 3.52 -7.93
CA LEU A 74 -0.60 2.48 -7.00
C LEU A 74 -0.82 1.12 -7.65
N LEU A 75 0.23 0.31 -7.73
CA LEU A 75 0.17 -1.02 -8.32
C LEU A 75 -0.49 -2.02 -7.37
N LEU A 76 -1.08 -3.09 -7.92
CA LEU A 76 -1.66 -4.17 -7.10
C LEU A 76 -0.61 -4.88 -6.24
N THR A 77 0.65 -4.85 -6.65
CA THR A 77 1.78 -5.47 -5.94
C THR A 77 2.25 -4.67 -4.72
N ASP A 78 1.79 -3.44 -4.53
CA ASP A 78 2.16 -2.60 -3.39
C ASP A 78 1.60 -3.15 -2.07
N LEU A 79 2.39 -3.03 -0.99
CA LEU A 79 2.01 -3.47 0.35
C LEU A 79 0.77 -2.74 0.92
N ASN A 80 0.47 -1.56 0.41
CA ASN A 80 -0.70 -0.76 0.79
C ASN A 80 -1.89 -0.96 -0.16
N SER A 81 -1.74 -1.80 -1.19
CA SER A 81 -2.81 -2.12 -2.12
C SER A 81 -3.74 -3.17 -1.53
N ASN A 82 -4.94 -2.77 -1.14
CA ASN A 82 -5.98 -3.65 -0.65
C ASN A 82 -7.03 -3.84 -1.75
N ILE A 83 -7.21 -5.06 -2.21
CA ILE A 83 -8.05 -5.40 -3.36
C ILE A 83 -9.18 -6.32 -2.86
N PRO A 84 -10.42 -5.81 -2.75
CA PRO A 84 -11.56 -6.66 -2.45
C PRO A 84 -11.85 -7.58 -3.64
N VAL A 85 -11.84 -8.89 -3.40
CA VAL A 85 -12.02 -9.90 -4.45
C VAL A 85 -13.13 -10.89 -4.09
N SER A 86 -13.70 -11.50 -5.13
CA SER A 86 -14.54 -12.69 -5.08
C SER A 86 -13.82 -13.83 -5.79
N ILE A 87 -13.59 -14.94 -5.11
CA ILE A 87 -12.84 -16.09 -5.60
C ILE A 87 -13.80 -17.15 -6.11
N THR A 88 -13.57 -17.62 -7.33
CA THR A 88 -14.33 -18.71 -7.95
C THR A 88 -13.52 -20.00 -8.00
N PRO A 89 -14.14 -21.18 -7.89
CA PRO A 89 -15.55 -21.43 -7.59
C PRO A 89 -15.92 -21.13 -6.14
N GLY A 90 -17.20 -20.82 -5.87
CA GLY A 90 -17.70 -20.63 -4.50
C GLY A 90 -17.98 -19.19 -4.09
N ASN A 91 -17.62 -18.19 -4.91
CA ASN A 91 -17.83 -16.74 -4.66
C ASN A 91 -17.34 -16.31 -3.27
N VAL A 92 -16.18 -16.82 -2.87
CA VAL A 92 -15.59 -16.52 -1.57
C VAL A 92 -15.06 -15.09 -1.55
N GLN A 93 -15.60 -14.26 -0.67
CA GLN A 93 -15.17 -12.87 -0.50
C GLN A 93 -13.89 -12.82 0.32
N ALA A 94 -12.90 -12.11 -0.19
CA ALA A 94 -11.59 -11.95 0.44
C ALA A 94 -10.99 -10.57 0.14
N ILE A 95 -9.96 -10.20 0.89
CA ILE A 95 -9.13 -9.03 0.60
C ILE A 95 -7.71 -9.52 0.28
N VAL A 96 -7.24 -9.17 -0.91
CA VAL A 96 -5.89 -9.41 -1.37
C VAL A 96 -5.05 -8.17 -1.08
N VAL A 97 -3.85 -8.38 -0.56
CA VAL A 97 -2.85 -7.34 -0.33
C VAL A 97 -1.61 -7.66 -1.15
N GLY A 98 -1.04 -6.68 -1.82
CA GLY A 98 0.23 -6.86 -2.51
C GLY A 98 1.33 -7.29 -1.54
N ASN A 99 2.23 -8.15 -1.98
CA ASN A 99 3.33 -8.64 -1.14
C ASN A 99 4.66 -7.90 -1.35
N GLY A 100 4.65 -6.82 -2.12
CA GLY A 100 5.85 -6.06 -2.49
C GLY A 100 6.66 -6.70 -3.62
N GLU A 101 6.27 -7.85 -4.14
CA GLU A 101 6.92 -8.56 -5.25
C GLU A 101 5.97 -8.64 -6.46
N LYS A 102 5.70 -9.86 -6.95
CA LYS A 102 4.83 -10.10 -8.12
C LYS A 102 3.50 -10.74 -7.74
N LYS A 103 3.28 -11.02 -6.47
CA LYS A 103 2.12 -11.76 -5.97
C LYS A 103 1.31 -10.91 -5.00
N GLY A 104 0.07 -11.31 -4.79
CA GLY A 104 -0.76 -10.86 -3.69
C GLY A 104 -0.91 -11.95 -2.63
N GLU A 105 -1.18 -11.55 -1.39
CA GLU A 105 -1.49 -12.42 -0.27
C GLU A 105 -2.94 -12.19 0.17
N ILE A 106 -3.72 -13.25 0.36
CA ILE A 106 -5.05 -13.14 0.96
C ILE A 106 -4.89 -12.96 2.47
N ARG A 107 -5.30 -11.80 2.97
CA ARG A 107 -5.22 -11.49 4.42
C ARG A 107 -6.52 -11.64 5.17
N TYR A 108 -7.63 -11.39 4.51
CA TYR A 108 -8.94 -11.40 5.17
C TYR A 108 -9.87 -12.34 4.42
N ILE A 109 -10.24 -13.39 5.08
CA ILE A 109 -11.25 -14.37 4.65
C ILE A 109 -11.95 -14.90 5.89
N LYS A 110 -13.22 -15.28 5.78
CA LYS A 110 -13.91 -15.98 6.86
C LYS A 110 -13.39 -17.41 6.94
N ASN A 111 -12.94 -17.83 8.14
CA ASN A 111 -12.33 -19.14 8.36
C ASN A 111 -13.16 -20.31 7.81
N ASP A 112 -14.49 -20.25 7.91
CA ASP A 112 -15.40 -21.29 7.41
C ASP A 112 -15.38 -21.45 5.89
N LEU A 113 -14.82 -20.47 5.16
CA LEU A 113 -14.80 -20.43 3.70
C LEU A 113 -13.45 -20.81 3.10
N ILE A 114 -12.39 -20.93 3.90
CA ILE A 114 -11.04 -21.27 3.44
C ILE A 114 -11.07 -22.62 2.69
N ASN A 115 -11.79 -23.61 3.20
CA ASN A 115 -11.92 -24.93 2.58
C ASN A 115 -12.67 -24.95 1.24
N LYS A 116 -13.29 -23.82 0.85
CA LYS A 116 -13.98 -23.67 -0.44
C LYS A 116 -13.09 -23.07 -1.52
N ILE A 117 -11.88 -22.65 -1.16
CA ILE A 117 -10.90 -22.13 -2.11
C ILE A 117 -10.17 -23.33 -2.73
N ASN A 118 -10.18 -23.38 -4.05
CA ASN A 118 -9.45 -24.37 -4.81
C ASN A 118 -8.14 -23.77 -5.32
N ASP A 119 -7.12 -24.61 -5.43
CA ASP A 119 -5.93 -24.29 -6.19
C ASP A 119 -6.31 -23.98 -7.65
N GLU A 120 -5.68 -22.99 -8.24
CA GLU A 120 -6.01 -22.44 -9.58
C GLU A 120 -7.39 -21.75 -9.67
N GLY A 121 -8.06 -21.50 -8.55
CA GLY A 121 -9.25 -20.64 -8.50
C GLY A 121 -8.94 -19.25 -9.04
N ILE A 122 -9.92 -18.59 -9.66
CA ILE A 122 -9.75 -17.24 -10.22
C ILE A 122 -10.32 -16.20 -9.23
N ALA A 123 -9.52 -15.18 -8.94
CA ALA A 123 -9.97 -14.03 -8.17
C ALA A 123 -10.42 -12.91 -9.12
N TYR A 124 -11.63 -12.41 -8.90
CA TYR A 124 -12.20 -11.24 -9.57
C TYR A 124 -12.40 -10.13 -8.56
N THR A 125 -12.34 -8.88 -8.97
CA THR A 125 -12.74 -7.75 -8.12
C THR A 125 -14.20 -7.89 -7.70
N SER A 126 -14.49 -7.67 -6.41
CA SER A 126 -15.86 -7.84 -5.88
C SER A 126 -16.74 -6.61 -6.05
N GLY A 127 -16.16 -5.43 -6.32
CA GLY A 127 -16.88 -4.15 -6.33
C GLY A 127 -17.17 -3.59 -4.93
N THR A 128 -16.81 -4.31 -3.88
CA THR A 128 -17.05 -3.86 -2.50
C THR A 128 -16.25 -2.59 -2.19
N GLY A 129 -16.90 -1.63 -1.53
CA GLY A 129 -16.30 -0.34 -1.18
C GLY A 129 -16.10 0.61 -2.36
N SER A 130 -16.64 0.29 -3.54
CA SER A 130 -16.49 1.11 -4.77
C SER A 130 -15.05 1.46 -5.14
N ILE A 131 -14.08 0.66 -4.66
CA ILE A 131 -12.64 0.86 -4.92
C ILE A 131 -12.29 0.43 -6.35
N PHE A 132 -12.88 -0.68 -6.79
CA PHE A 132 -12.73 -1.24 -8.14
C PHE A 132 -14.09 -1.63 -8.68
N LYS A 133 -14.27 -1.59 -10.02
CA LYS A 133 -15.45 -2.19 -10.66
C LYS A 133 -15.48 -3.70 -10.38
N SER A 134 -16.67 -4.25 -10.22
CA SER A 134 -16.85 -5.69 -10.02
C SER A 134 -16.55 -6.50 -11.28
N GLY A 135 -16.03 -7.71 -11.11
CA GLY A 135 -15.89 -8.69 -12.19
C GLY A 135 -14.61 -8.57 -13.02
N ILE A 136 -13.64 -7.75 -12.60
CA ILE A 136 -12.34 -7.64 -13.30
C ILE A 136 -11.45 -8.79 -12.82
N PRO A 137 -10.87 -9.61 -13.72
CA PRO A 137 -9.97 -10.68 -13.33
C PRO A 137 -8.66 -10.11 -12.78
N VAL A 138 -8.26 -10.59 -11.60
CA VAL A 138 -7.08 -10.13 -10.87
C VAL A 138 -5.94 -11.13 -10.98
N GLY A 139 -6.23 -12.42 -10.80
CA GLY A 139 -5.21 -13.46 -10.85
C GLY A 139 -5.74 -14.84 -10.45
N THR A 140 -4.83 -15.81 -10.39
CA THR A 140 -5.12 -17.20 -9.98
C THR A 140 -4.59 -17.47 -8.58
N ILE A 141 -5.33 -18.30 -7.85
CA ILE A 141 -4.95 -18.74 -6.51
C ILE A 141 -3.79 -19.74 -6.60
N ASP A 142 -2.83 -19.61 -5.69
CA ASP A 142 -1.70 -20.50 -5.49
C ASP A 142 -1.67 -20.98 -4.04
N LEU A 143 -2.09 -22.23 -3.82
CA LEU A 143 -2.09 -22.89 -2.50
C LEU A 143 -0.81 -23.71 -2.26
N LYS A 144 -0.01 -23.97 -3.30
CA LYS A 144 1.15 -24.86 -3.27
C LYS A 144 2.45 -24.14 -2.89
N ASN A 145 2.38 -23.20 -1.95
CA ASN A 145 3.57 -22.47 -1.52
C ASN A 145 4.09 -23.01 -0.17
N GLU A 146 5.41 -22.90 0.05
CA GLU A 146 6.10 -23.39 1.24
C GLU A 146 5.68 -22.72 2.56
N ASN A 147 4.96 -21.59 2.49
CA ASN A 147 4.65 -20.75 3.64
C ASN A 147 3.23 -20.94 4.18
N GLU A 148 2.46 -21.91 3.69
CA GLU A 148 1.05 -22.16 4.07
C GLU A 148 0.13 -20.94 3.90
N LYS A 149 0.56 -19.93 3.12
CA LYS A 149 -0.21 -18.73 2.84
C LYS A 149 -1.00 -18.91 1.56
N ILE A 150 -2.18 -18.33 1.49
CA ILE A 150 -2.94 -18.28 0.24
C ILE A 150 -2.44 -17.11 -0.58
N LEU A 151 -1.72 -17.41 -1.67
CA LEU A 151 -1.18 -16.41 -2.58
C LEU A 151 -2.02 -16.28 -3.84
N ILE A 152 -1.90 -15.15 -4.52
CA ILE A 152 -2.48 -14.87 -5.83
C ILE A 152 -1.37 -14.51 -6.79
N ASN A 153 -1.30 -15.24 -7.90
CA ASN A 153 -0.47 -14.88 -9.04
C ASN A 153 -1.25 -13.89 -9.92
N PHE A 154 -0.86 -12.64 -9.95
CA PHE A 154 -1.54 -11.62 -10.75
C PHE A 154 -1.39 -11.91 -12.25
N TYR A 155 -2.42 -11.58 -13.04
CA TYR A 155 -2.38 -11.73 -14.51
C TYR A 155 -1.55 -10.65 -15.19
N SER A 156 -1.43 -9.46 -14.61
CA SER A 156 -0.64 -8.37 -15.17
C SER A 156 0.86 -8.58 -14.93
N ASP A 157 1.68 -8.29 -15.95
CA ASP A 157 3.13 -8.24 -15.80
C ASP A 157 3.57 -6.82 -15.42
N PHE A 158 3.96 -6.64 -14.17
CA PHE A 158 4.36 -5.34 -13.63
C PHE A 158 5.80 -4.95 -13.98
N THR A 159 6.57 -5.82 -14.64
CA THR A 159 8.00 -5.57 -14.91
C THR A 159 8.25 -4.79 -16.20
N GLN A 160 7.28 -4.73 -17.10
CA GLN A 160 7.46 -4.14 -18.44
C GLN A 160 6.27 -3.26 -18.87
N LEU A 161 5.70 -2.52 -17.94
CA LEU A 161 4.57 -1.62 -18.22
C LEU A 161 5.06 -0.38 -18.98
N LYS A 162 4.90 -0.35 -20.30
CA LYS A 162 5.18 0.84 -21.12
C LYS A 162 3.94 1.68 -21.38
N TYR A 163 2.81 1.03 -21.63
CA TYR A 163 1.53 1.63 -21.89
C TYR A 163 0.47 0.94 -21.05
N VAL A 164 -0.48 1.74 -20.57
CA VAL A 164 -1.62 1.27 -19.77
C VAL A 164 -2.89 1.98 -20.22
N PHE A 165 -4.04 1.42 -19.89
CA PHE A 165 -5.33 2.00 -20.17
C PHE A 165 -5.94 2.56 -18.89
N ALA A 166 -6.33 3.83 -18.90
CA ALA A 166 -7.08 4.44 -17.81
C ALA A 166 -8.58 4.46 -18.19
N GLU A 167 -9.41 3.96 -17.30
CA GLU A 167 -10.86 3.96 -17.47
C GLU A 167 -11.44 5.29 -17.00
N ILE A 168 -12.08 6.04 -17.92
CA ILE A 168 -12.71 7.30 -17.60
C ILE A 168 -14.20 7.03 -17.38
N ASP A 169 -14.74 7.47 -16.25
CA ASP A 169 -16.18 7.56 -16.09
C ASP A 169 -16.69 8.70 -16.97
N GLU A 170 -17.21 8.38 -18.13
CA GLU A 170 -18.06 9.33 -18.83
C GLU A 170 -19.32 9.52 -17.97
N LEU A 171 -19.46 10.70 -17.40
CA LEU A 171 -20.79 11.18 -17.12
C LEU A 171 -21.49 11.18 -18.48
N ILE A 172 -22.41 10.25 -18.68
CA ILE A 172 -23.28 10.25 -19.86
C ILE A 172 -23.89 11.65 -19.87
N PRO A 173 -23.54 12.52 -20.82
CA PRO A 173 -24.40 13.66 -21.08
C PRO A 173 -25.67 13.02 -21.60
N THR A 174 -26.73 13.13 -20.89
CA THR A 174 -28.06 12.95 -21.44
C THR A 174 -28.18 14.02 -22.52
N SER A 175 -27.66 13.72 -23.72
CA SER A 175 -28.00 14.40 -24.94
C SER A 175 -29.45 14.01 -25.20
N ILE A 176 -30.36 14.86 -24.73
CA ILE A 176 -31.68 14.93 -25.27
C ILE A 176 -31.47 15.53 -26.66
N ASP A 177 -31.33 14.68 -27.66
CA ASP A 177 -31.54 15.06 -29.05
C ASP A 177 -33.00 15.46 -29.19
N THR A 178 -33.19 16.77 -29.17
CA THR A 178 -34.46 17.42 -29.55
C THR A 178 -34.53 17.33 -31.05
N GLU A 179 -35.08 16.22 -31.61
CA GLU A 179 -35.72 16.28 -32.90
C GLU A 179 -37.16 16.76 -32.72
N SER A 180 -37.37 17.89 -33.34
CA SER A 180 -38.61 18.65 -33.44
C SER A 180 -39.72 17.86 -34.12
N ASN A 181 -40.89 17.97 -33.58
CA ASN A 181 -42.23 18.25 -34.07
C ASN A 181 -43.30 17.33 -33.48
N ASP A 182 -44.13 17.82 -32.66
CA ASP A 182 -45.53 18.14 -32.77
C ASP A 182 -46.24 18.32 -31.42
N GLN A 183 -46.70 19.52 -31.22
CA GLN A 183 -47.93 19.97 -30.59
C GLN A 183 -48.40 19.51 -29.21
N ASN A 184 -48.25 20.49 -28.26
CA ASN A 184 -49.28 20.89 -27.30
C ASN A 184 -49.88 19.91 -26.28
N ASN A 185 -49.64 20.26 -24.98
CA ASN A 185 -50.44 19.91 -23.81
C ASN A 185 -50.08 18.71 -22.92
N VAL A 186 -48.80 18.35 -22.79
CA VAL A 186 -48.40 17.44 -21.67
C VAL A 186 -47.17 17.98 -20.87
N SER A 187 -46.70 19.15 -21.20
CA SER A 187 -45.35 19.64 -20.77
C SER A 187 -45.27 20.08 -19.31
N SER A 188 -46.34 20.48 -18.64
CA SER A 188 -46.22 21.05 -17.29
C SER A 188 -46.12 20.02 -16.13
N ASN A 189 -46.67 18.82 -16.31
CA ASN A 189 -46.65 17.80 -15.26
C ASN A 189 -45.35 17.00 -15.24
N THR A 190 -44.71 16.79 -16.40
CA THR A 190 -43.46 16.03 -16.50
C THR A 190 -42.25 16.81 -15.98
N GLU A 191 -42.24 18.12 -16.19
CA GLU A 191 -41.18 19.00 -15.63
C GLU A 191 -41.31 19.14 -14.12
N LYS A 192 -42.51 19.20 -13.59
CA LYS A 192 -42.75 19.29 -12.14
C LYS A 192 -42.29 17.99 -11.41
N ILE A 193 -42.60 16.84 -11.98
CA ILE A 193 -42.16 15.54 -11.45
C ILE A 193 -40.62 15.38 -11.52
N LYS A 194 -39.98 15.89 -12.58
CA LYS A 194 -38.50 15.89 -12.66
C LYS A 194 -37.87 16.84 -11.64
N LEU A 195 -38.48 18.01 -11.39
CA LEU A 195 -37.98 18.94 -10.38
C LEU A 195 -38.11 18.37 -8.96
N ASP A 196 -39.23 17.72 -8.65
CA ASP A 196 -39.45 17.08 -7.35
C ASP A 196 -38.45 15.92 -7.13
N LEU A 197 -38.20 15.08 -8.15
CA LEU A 197 -37.18 14.00 -8.07
C LEU A 197 -35.76 14.55 -7.87
N ILE A 198 -35.37 15.60 -8.55
CA ILE A 198 -34.05 16.24 -8.37
C ILE A 198 -33.92 16.88 -6.98
N SER A 199 -35.00 17.45 -6.46
CA SER A 199 -35.05 18.01 -5.10
C SER A 199 -34.84 16.93 -4.04
N ASP A 200 -35.49 15.77 -4.21
CA ASP A 200 -35.33 14.63 -3.29
C ASP A 200 -33.92 14.04 -3.35
N GLU A 201 -33.33 13.91 -4.56
CA GLU A 201 -31.95 13.47 -4.73
C GLU A 201 -30.94 14.45 -4.11
N LEU A 202 -31.17 15.75 -4.24
CA LEU A 202 -30.35 16.79 -3.61
C LEU A 202 -30.41 16.70 -2.08
N GLN A 203 -31.57 16.47 -1.51
CA GLN A 203 -31.73 16.33 -0.06
C GLN A 203 -31.02 15.09 0.49
N ILE A 204 -31.10 13.95 -0.21
CA ILE A 204 -30.37 12.72 0.14
C ILE A 204 -28.83 12.95 0.08
N LEU A 205 -28.37 13.69 -0.93
CA LEU A 205 -26.95 14.04 -1.08
C LEU A 205 -26.45 14.98 0.03
N GLU A 206 -27.28 15.98 0.41
CA GLU A 206 -26.97 16.90 1.51
C GLU A 206 -26.90 16.17 2.86
N ASP A 207 -27.84 15.28 3.15
CA ASP A 207 -27.86 14.46 4.35
C ASP A 207 -26.65 13.51 4.40
N SER A 208 -26.30 12.91 3.26
CA SER A 208 -25.11 12.06 3.13
C SER A 208 -23.82 12.84 3.37
N ASN A 209 -23.69 14.04 2.81
CA ASN A 209 -22.56 14.93 3.02
C ASN A 209 -22.42 15.38 4.47
N ALA A 210 -23.54 15.70 5.14
CA ALA A 210 -23.54 16.05 6.56
C ALA A 210 -23.02 14.88 7.41
N LYS A 211 -23.44 13.67 7.11
CA LYS A 211 -22.96 12.45 7.76
C LYS A 211 -21.46 12.21 7.56
N PHE A 212 -20.97 12.35 6.34
CA PHE A 212 -19.54 12.23 6.06
C PHE A 212 -18.70 13.31 6.75
N LEU A 213 -19.22 14.51 6.91
CA LEU A 213 -18.55 15.58 7.66
C LEU A 213 -18.42 15.23 9.15
N GLU A 214 -19.45 14.64 9.75
CA GLU A 214 -19.40 14.19 11.15
C GLU A 214 -18.41 13.02 11.32
N GLU A 215 -18.46 12.00 10.45
CA GLU A 215 -17.50 10.88 10.44
C GLU A 215 -16.05 11.36 10.29
N ASN A 216 -15.80 12.31 9.39
CA ASN A 216 -14.47 12.90 9.23
C ASN A 216 -13.98 13.65 10.47
N LYS A 217 -14.88 14.32 11.19
CA LYS A 217 -14.55 15.00 12.43
C LYS A 217 -14.21 14.00 13.54
N GLU A 218 -14.97 12.91 13.66
CA GLU A 218 -14.68 11.83 14.60
C GLU A 218 -13.32 11.15 14.28
N LEU A 219 -13.06 10.86 13.00
CA LEU A 219 -11.77 10.32 12.56
C LEU A 219 -10.60 11.26 12.91
N SER A 220 -10.78 12.55 12.72
CA SER A 220 -9.76 13.55 13.05
C SER A 220 -9.45 13.56 14.57
N THR A 221 -10.49 13.49 15.42
CA THR A 221 -10.30 13.43 16.87
C THR A 221 -9.58 12.15 17.30
N LEU A 222 -9.97 11.01 16.72
CA LEU A 222 -9.33 9.72 16.98
C LEU A 222 -7.85 9.71 16.53
N THR A 223 -7.57 10.29 15.39
CA THR A 223 -6.20 10.42 14.86
C THR A 223 -5.32 11.25 15.81
N ASN A 224 -5.84 12.36 16.35
CA ASN A 224 -5.13 13.18 17.31
C ASN A 224 -4.85 12.43 18.62
N GLU A 225 -5.82 11.66 19.11
CA GLU A 225 -5.64 10.85 20.33
C GLU A 225 -4.61 9.73 20.11
N LEU A 226 -4.64 9.04 18.95
CA LEU A 226 -3.63 8.04 18.59
C LEU A 226 -2.21 8.63 18.51
N ASN A 227 -2.08 9.79 17.91
CA ASN A 227 -0.78 10.49 17.83
C ASN A 227 -0.24 10.84 19.23
N ARG A 228 -1.11 11.26 20.13
CA ARG A 228 -0.74 11.50 21.53
C ARG A 228 -0.25 10.22 22.22
N GLN A 229 -0.93 9.08 22.02
CA GLN A 229 -0.52 7.81 22.58
C GLN A 229 0.83 7.34 22.01
N ILE A 230 1.07 7.56 20.72
CA ILE A 230 2.37 7.27 20.08
C ILE A 230 3.48 8.08 20.73
N GLU A 231 3.28 9.36 21.03
CA GLU A 231 4.30 10.19 21.69
C GLU A 231 4.59 9.72 23.12
N ILE A 232 3.57 9.31 23.86
CA ILE A 232 3.75 8.73 25.20
C ILE A 232 4.57 7.45 25.14
N LEU A 233 4.22 6.53 24.23
CA LEU A 233 4.93 5.26 24.06
C LEU A 233 6.37 5.44 23.58
N LYS A 234 6.65 6.44 22.76
CA LYS A 234 8.02 6.78 22.37
C LYS A 234 8.85 7.24 23.57
N ALA A 235 8.30 8.14 24.39
CA ALA A 235 8.97 8.63 25.58
C ALA A 235 9.25 7.50 26.58
N GLU A 236 8.31 6.59 26.77
CA GLU A 236 8.48 5.41 27.63
C GLU A 236 9.56 4.45 27.10
N ASN A 237 9.58 4.21 25.79
CA ASN A 237 10.59 3.38 25.13
C ASN A 237 12.00 3.98 25.27
N ASP A 238 12.13 5.30 25.12
CA ASP A 238 13.41 5.99 25.30
C ASP A 238 13.87 5.97 26.76
N PHE A 239 12.95 6.08 27.69
CA PHE A 239 13.25 5.90 29.12
C PHE A 239 13.77 4.47 29.42
N GLN A 240 13.08 3.44 28.91
CA GLN A 240 13.50 2.04 29.08
C GLN A 240 14.87 1.77 28.46
N LYS A 241 15.15 2.30 27.27
CA LYS A 241 16.49 2.20 26.64
C LYS A 241 17.58 2.79 27.51
N ASN A 242 17.34 3.97 28.10
CA ASN A 242 18.30 4.61 28.99
C ASN A 242 18.53 3.80 30.27
N VAL A 243 17.50 3.18 30.84
CA VAL A 243 17.62 2.29 32.00
C VAL A 243 18.44 1.05 31.66
N ILE A 244 18.20 0.40 30.51
CA ILE A 244 18.95 -0.76 30.03
C ILE A 244 20.43 -0.39 29.84
N GLN A 245 20.71 0.71 29.15
CA GLN A 245 22.08 1.18 28.91
C GLN A 245 22.84 1.46 30.21
N LYS A 246 22.17 2.05 31.20
CA LYS A 246 22.76 2.28 32.52
C LYS A 246 23.03 0.98 33.24
N HIS A 247 22.12 0.02 33.20
CA HIS A 247 22.31 -1.30 33.81
C HIS A 247 23.48 -2.07 33.18
N ASP A 248 23.64 -1.99 31.85
CA ASP A 248 24.74 -2.64 31.16
C ASP A 248 26.11 -2.02 31.56
N LEU A 249 26.18 -0.70 31.69
CA LEU A 249 27.38 0.00 32.20
C LEU A 249 27.71 -0.44 33.62
N ASP A 250 26.71 -0.53 34.50
CA ASP A 250 26.92 -0.99 35.90
C ASP A 250 27.41 -2.44 35.94
N GLN A 251 26.96 -3.31 35.03
CA GLN A 251 27.43 -4.70 34.90
C GLN A 251 28.89 -4.78 34.45
N GLU A 252 29.30 -3.99 33.46
CA GLU A 252 30.68 -3.90 32.99
C GLU A 252 31.63 -3.45 34.11
N GLU A 253 31.21 -2.47 34.89
CA GLU A 253 32.01 -1.96 36.01
C GLU A 253 32.17 -3.01 37.12
N LEU A 254 31.09 -3.72 37.45
CA LEU A 254 31.11 -4.83 38.40
C LEU A 254 32.02 -5.98 37.92
N GLU A 255 31.97 -6.33 36.65
CA GLU A 255 32.83 -7.33 36.07
C GLU A 255 34.31 -6.90 36.11
N PHE A 256 34.59 -5.63 35.75
CA PHE A 256 35.93 -5.08 35.89
C PHE A 256 36.42 -5.13 37.33
N LEU A 257 35.65 -4.74 38.31
CA LEU A 257 36.03 -4.78 39.73
C LEU A 257 36.32 -6.21 40.18
N ARG A 258 35.48 -7.16 39.80
CA ARG A 258 35.66 -8.60 40.09
C ARG A 258 36.96 -9.14 39.48
N LEU A 259 37.22 -8.87 38.22
CA LEU A 259 38.42 -9.30 37.53
C LEU A 259 39.68 -8.60 38.07
N ASN A 260 39.56 -7.34 38.48
CA ASN A 260 40.63 -6.57 39.10
C ASN A 260 41.10 -7.20 40.40
N LEU A 261 40.20 -7.68 41.26
CA LEU A 261 40.55 -8.41 42.47
C LEU A 261 41.40 -9.66 42.17
N ILE A 262 41.13 -10.34 41.06
CA ILE A 262 41.83 -11.62 40.73
C ILE A 262 43.12 -11.37 39.97
N TYR A 263 43.13 -10.41 39.03
CA TYR A 263 44.23 -10.27 38.06
C TYR A 263 45.10 -9.02 38.27
N SER A 264 44.81 -8.16 39.25
CA SER A 264 45.55 -6.92 39.49
C SER A 264 47.04 -7.16 39.66
N SER A 265 47.45 -8.19 40.42
CA SER A 265 48.85 -8.53 40.66
C SER A 265 49.61 -8.95 39.39
N LYS A 266 48.92 -9.46 38.40
CA LYS A 266 49.48 -9.84 37.08
C LYS A 266 49.62 -8.68 36.11
N CYS A 267 48.68 -7.73 36.18
CA CYS A 267 48.61 -6.58 35.28
C CYS A 267 49.42 -5.38 35.79
N GLN A 268 49.71 -5.30 37.10
CA GLN A 268 50.51 -4.20 37.67
C GLN A 268 51.97 -4.28 37.34
N SER A 269 52.61 -3.18 37.02
CA SER A 269 54.04 -3.01 36.89
C SER A 269 54.71 -3.13 38.29
N LYS A 270 55.49 -4.20 38.52
CA LYS A 270 56.32 -4.37 39.71
C LYS A 270 57.75 -3.94 39.40
N LYS A 271 58.09 -2.67 39.72
CA LYS A 271 59.43 -2.06 39.80
C LYS A 271 60.47 -2.47 38.74
N LEU A 272 61.09 -1.51 38.08
CA LEU A 272 62.35 -1.50 37.31
C LEU A 272 62.62 -2.79 36.48
N PHE A 273 62.03 -2.99 35.36
CA PHE A 273 62.17 -4.12 34.40
C PHE A 273 60.98 -5.08 34.31
N SER A 274 59.75 -4.71 34.74
CA SER A 274 58.60 -5.58 34.57
C SER A 274 57.65 -5.11 33.49
N THR A 275 57.22 -6.02 32.65
CA THR A 275 56.12 -5.85 31.69
C THR A 275 54.80 -5.77 32.46
N GLY A 276 54.34 -4.57 32.81
CA GLY A 276 53.05 -4.35 33.47
C GLY A 276 52.61 -2.91 33.29
N PHE A 277 51.34 -2.65 33.56
CA PHE A 277 50.71 -1.37 33.33
C PHE A 277 50.51 -0.58 34.64
N LYS A 278 50.46 0.75 34.55
CA LYS A 278 50.16 1.60 35.72
C LYS A 278 48.65 1.51 36.01
N VAL A 279 48.30 1.30 37.26
CA VAL A 279 46.88 1.25 37.69
C VAL A 279 46.14 2.54 37.28
N GLY A 280 44.96 2.39 36.72
CA GLY A 280 44.11 3.49 36.25
C GLY A 280 44.35 3.91 34.80
N THR A 281 45.30 3.26 34.08
CA THR A 281 45.44 3.49 32.62
C THR A 281 44.52 2.60 31.80
N PRO A 282 44.16 2.98 30.56
CA PRO A 282 43.37 2.15 29.67
C PRO A 282 43.97 0.76 29.44
N GLU A 283 45.28 0.70 29.29
CA GLU A 283 46.03 -0.56 29.06
C GLU A 283 45.93 -1.50 30.26
N TYR A 284 45.92 -0.93 31.49
CA TYR A 284 45.67 -1.68 32.70
C TYR A 284 44.26 -2.28 32.74
N LYS A 285 43.26 -1.46 32.38
CA LYS A 285 41.85 -1.91 32.29
C LYS A 285 41.70 -3.04 31.27
N GLU A 286 42.35 -2.88 30.11
CA GLU A 286 42.31 -3.90 29.05
C GLU A 286 42.99 -5.22 29.51
N CYS A 287 44.14 -5.14 30.18
CA CYS A 287 44.80 -6.33 30.73
C CYS A 287 43.92 -7.06 31.75
N ILE A 288 43.23 -6.34 32.62
CA ILE A 288 42.29 -6.90 33.59
C ILE A 288 41.14 -7.61 32.88
N MET A 289 40.49 -6.95 31.89
CA MET A 289 39.39 -7.52 31.12
C MET A 289 39.80 -8.76 30.32
N ARG A 290 41.05 -8.82 29.85
CA ARG A 290 41.68 -10.00 29.22
C ARG A 290 42.23 -11.04 30.20
N LYS A 291 41.84 -10.98 31.49
CA LYS A 291 42.22 -11.95 32.53
C LYS A 291 43.72 -12.10 32.71
N GLY A 292 44.43 -10.99 32.62
CA GLY A 292 45.89 -10.95 32.82
C GLY A 292 46.72 -11.46 31.64
N LYS A 293 46.13 -11.59 30.46
CA LYS A 293 46.89 -11.85 29.22
C LYS A 293 47.45 -10.54 28.70
N ILE A 294 48.74 -10.37 28.75
CA ILE A 294 49.47 -9.25 28.14
C ILE A 294 49.66 -9.66 26.67
N SER A 295 49.14 -8.87 25.73
CA SER A 295 49.47 -9.06 24.31
C SER A 295 50.89 -8.61 24.07
N ASP A 296 51.68 -9.47 23.48
CA ASP A 296 53.02 -9.13 22.97
C ASP A 296 52.96 -8.05 21.93
#